data_47c14703dfe89153168ff31616ebe0ce
#
_entry.id   47c14703dfe89153168ff31616ebe0ce
#
_cell.length_a   1.000
_cell.length_b   1.000
_cell.length_c   1.000
_cell.angle_alpha   90.00
_cell.angle_beta   90.00
_cell.angle_gamma   90.00
#
_symmetry.space_group_name_H-M   'P 1'
#
loop_
_entity.id
_entity.type
_entity.pdbx_description
1 polymer ?
#
loop_
_entity_poly.entity_id
_entity_poly.type
_entity_poly.pdbx_seq_one_letter_code
_entity_poly.pdbx_strand_id
1 'polypeptide(L)'
;MKAVISLIGSDSEIASDDIYRVPSSCNLSWGEVALMAKSGLVEFGNHTYDLHRIAGGRKGANQKPGESVEAYHEMLSADLTKNQEKIASASGSVPLLFAWPYGAYPQDKNADTVLKDVGLKMSVNSYQHTSAVEQGNPNSLYGLGRYLRTPSFSLETLQE
;
A
#
# COMPACT_ATOMS: atom_id res chain seq x y z
N MET A 1 15.98 -10.63 -9.03
CA MET A 1 15.23 -9.38 -8.90
C MET A 1 14.29 -9.53 -7.73
N LYS A 2 14.20 -8.57 -6.84
CA LYS A 2 13.23 -8.57 -5.73
C LYS A 2 12.00 -7.75 -6.12
N ALA A 3 10.85 -8.07 -5.52
CA ALA A 3 9.60 -7.36 -5.74
C ALA A 3 8.95 -6.98 -4.40
N VAL A 4 8.16 -5.91 -4.40
CA VAL A 4 7.25 -5.58 -3.29
C VAL A 4 5.82 -5.70 -3.79
N ILE A 5 4.99 -6.45 -3.06
CA ILE A 5 3.56 -6.62 -3.35
C ILE A 5 2.78 -5.97 -2.21
N SER A 6 1.99 -4.94 -2.53
CA SER A 6 1.15 -4.27 -1.53
C SER A 6 -0.22 -4.94 -1.47
N LEU A 7 -0.59 -5.43 -0.28
CA LEU A 7 -1.77 -6.28 -0.07
C LEU A 7 -2.97 -5.48 0.45
N ILE A 8 -4.15 -5.81 -0.09
CA ILE A 8 -5.45 -5.42 0.46
C ILE A 8 -5.88 -6.55 1.42
N GLY A 9 -5.96 -6.23 2.71
CA GLY A 9 -6.15 -7.26 3.73
C GLY A 9 -7.46 -8.03 3.60
N SER A 10 -8.57 -7.34 3.36
CA SER A 10 -9.88 -7.97 3.18
C SER A 10 -9.92 -8.93 1.99
N ASP A 11 -9.24 -8.59 0.89
CA ASP A 11 -9.17 -9.44 -0.29
C ASP A 11 -8.33 -10.69 -0.02
N SER A 12 -7.25 -10.56 0.76
CA SER A 12 -6.42 -11.70 1.17
C SER A 12 -7.17 -12.62 2.14
N GLU A 13 -8.06 -12.10 3.00
CA GLU A 13 -8.95 -12.93 3.83
C GLU A 13 -9.93 -13.71 2.97
N ILE A 14 -10.65 -13.04 2.07
CA ILE A 14 -11.57 -13.71 1.14
C ILE A 14 -10.84 -14.81 0.34
N ALA A 15 -9.63 -14.50 -0.17
CA ALA A 15 -8.82 -15.47 -0.89
C ALA A 15 -8.36 -16.66 -0.01
N SER A 16 -8.23 -16.46 1.29
CA SER A 16 -7.84 -17.51 2.24
C SER A 16 -9.01 -18.45 2.60
N ASP A 17 -10.23 -17.92 2.62
CA ASP A 17 -11.44 -18.66 2.94
C ASP A 17 -12.02 -19.43 1.73
N ASP A 18 -11.65 -19.02 0.50
CA ASP A 18 -12.16 -19.64 -0.72
C ASP A 18 -11.31 -20.87 -1.13
N ILE A 19 -11.75 -22.06 -0.68
CA ILE A 19 -11.12 -23.33 -1.02
C ILE A 19 -11.27 -23.75 -2.50
N TYR A 20 -12.19 -23.12 -3.24
CA TYR A 20 -12.42 -23.35 -4.66
C TYR A 20 -11.77 -22.30 -5.55
N ARG A 21 -11.02 -21.40 -4.95
CA ARG A 21 -10.35 -20.31 -5.67
C ARG A 21 -9.45 -20.85 -6.78
N VAL A 22 -9.70 -20.35 -8.00
CA VAL A 22 -8.77 -20.61 -9.11
C VAL A 22 -7.49 -19.76 -8.92
N PRO A 23 -6.31 -20.33 -9.18
CA PRO A 23 -5.03 -19.61 -9.04
C PRO A 23 -4.93 -18.32 -9.86
N SER A 24 -5.80 -18.15 -10.86
CA SER A 24 -5.88 -16.94 -11.67
C SER A 24 -6.68 -15.79 -11.02
N SER A 25 -7.29 -16.00 -9.85
CA SER A 25 -7.88 -14.90 -9.09
C SER A 25 -6.74 -13.98 -8.61
N CYS A 26 -6.95 -12.69 -8.75
CA CYS A 26 -5.87 -11.68 -8.60
C CYS A 26 -5.37 -11.47 -7.17
N ASN A 27 -5.99 -12.09 -6.15
CA ASN A 27 -5.69 -11.85 -4.75
C ASN A 27 -4.92 -13.03 -4.13
N LEU A 28 -3.89 -12.73 -3.34
CA LEU A 28 -3.10 -13.71 -2.62
C LEU A 28 -3.79 -14.08 -1.30
N SER A 29 -3.89 -15.38 -1.02
CA SER A 29 -4.22 -15.87 0.31
C SER A 29 -3.06 -15.66 1.29
N TRP A 30 -3.36 -15.62 2.59
CA TRP A 30 -2.31 -15.51 3.61
C TRP A 30 -1.32 -16.68 3.59
N GLY A 31 -1.75 -17.87 3.17
CA GLY A 31 -0.86 -19.01 2.96
C GLY A 31 0.13 -18.80 1.82
N GLU A 32 -0.30 -18.21 0.69
CA GLU A 32 0.58 -17.85 -0.41
C GLU A 32 1.55 -16.74 -0.03
N VAL A 33 1.08 -15.74 0.72
CA VAL A 33 1.94 -14.68 1.30
C VAL A 33 3.07 -15.30 2.12
N ALA A 34 2.75 -16.25 3.00
CA ALA A 34 3.75 -16.94 3.81
C ALA A 34 4.76 -17.73 2.97
N LEU A 35 4.31 -18.41 1.90
CA LEU A 35 5.19 -19.15 0.98
C LEU A 35 6.10 -18.22 0.18
N MET A 36 5.56 -17.12 -0.33
CA MET A 36 6.32 -16.15 -1.10
C MET A 36 7.37 -15.42 -0.25
N ALA A 37 7.03 -15.08 1.01
CA ALA A 37 7.97 -14.47 1.94
C ALA A 37 9.20 -15.35 2.19
N LYS A 38 9.01 -16.67 2.32
CA LYS A 38 10.11 -17.64 2.51
C LYS A 38 11.09 -17.70 1.34
N SER A 39 10.70 -17.27 0.15
CA SER A 39 11.60 -17.23 -1.00
C SER A 39 12.71 -16.17 -0.88
N GLY A 40 12.52 -15.16 -0.02
CA GLY A 40 13.41 -14.00 0.10
C GLY A 40 13.41 -13.07 -1.13
N LEU A 41 12.55 -13.33 -2.12
CA LEU A 41 12.45 -12.54 -3.34
C LEU A 41 11.32 -11.54 -3.32
N VAL A 42 10.37 -11.67 -2.37
CA VAL A 42 9.18 -10.83 -2.26
C VAL A 42 9.11 -10.25 -0.86
N GLU A 43 8.93 -8.94 -0.82
CA GLU A 43 8.55 -8.18 0.37
C GLU A 43 7.09 -7.73 0.22
N PHE A 44 6.42 -7.49 1.34
CA PHE A 44 5.02 -7.10 1.31
C PHE A 44 4.84 -5.67 1.83
N GLY A 45 4.00 -4.92 1.13
CA GLY A 45 3.57 -3.57 1.51
C GLY A 45 2.11 -3.56 1.95
N ASN A 46 1.70 -2.47 2.57
CA ASN A 46 0.33 -2.21 2.98
C ASN A 46 -0.43 -1.47 1.85
N HIS A 47 -1.65 -1.93 1.52
CA HIS A 47 -2.55 -1.28 0.58
C HIS A 47 -3.96 -1.10 1.17
N THR A 48 -4.01 -0.85 2.49
CA THR A 48 -5.20 -0.81 3.34
C THR A 48 -5.78 -2.20 3.64
N TYR A 49 -6.51 -2.29 4.76
CA TYR A 49 -7.27 -3.50 5.04
C TYR A 49 -8.55 -3.56 4.20
N ASP A 50 -9.38 -2.51 4.22
CA ASP A 50 -10.69 -2.49 3.55
C ASP A 50 -11.06 -1.12 2.95
N LEU A 51 -10.06 -0.27 2.64
CA LEU A 51 -10.31 1.04 2.04
C LEU A 51 -10.08 1.09 0.52
N HIS A 52 -9.76 -0.05 -0.14
CA HIS A 52 -9.60 -0.06 -1.60
C HIS A 52 -10.96 -0.06 -2.31
N ARG A 53 -11.78 0.97 -2.03
CA ARG A 53 -13.12 1.15 -2.62
C ARG A 53 -13.50 2.64 -2.69
N ILE A 54 -14.49 2.93 -3.54
CA ILE A 54 -15.13 4.25 -3.60
C ILE A 54 -16.53 4.07 -3.03
N ALA A 55 -16.73 4.51 -1.79
CA ALA A 55 -17.99 4.34 -1.09
C ALA A 55 -18.21 5.43 -0.03
N GLY A 56 -19.47 5.80 0.21
CA GLY A 56 -19.85 6.74 1.26
C GLY A 56 -19.15 8.10 1.18
N GLY A 57 -18.86 8.59 -0.03
CA GLY A 57 -18.14 9.84 -0.25
C GLY A 57 -16.63 9.76 -0.05
N ARG A 58 -16.07 8.56 0.23
CA ARG A 58 -14.63 8.33 0.36
C ARG A 58 -14.08 7.66 -0.90
N LYS A 59 -12.93 8.10 -1.37
CA LYS A 59 -12.14 7.44 -2.40
C LYS A 59 -10.86 6.87 -1.77
N GLY A 60 -10.82 5.55 -1.66
CA GLY A 60 -9.67 4.88 -1.06
C GLY A 60 -9.39 5.33 0.36
N ALA A 61 -8.13 5.60 0.67
CA ALA A 61 -7.67 6.03 1.98
C ALA A 61 -7.75 7.55 2.21
N ASN A 62 -8.41 8.32 1.35
CA ASN A 62 -8.49 9.77 1.49
C ASN A 62 -9.52 10.20 2.53
N GLN A 63 -9.32 11.38 3.11
CA GLN A 63 -10.30 12.03 3.99
C GLN A 63 -11.58 12.36 3.21
N LYS A 64 -12.76 12.17 3.83
CA LYS A 64 -14.04 12.57 3.25
C LYS A 64 -14.24 14.08 3.33
N PRO A 65 -14.98 14.69 2.41
CA PRO A 65 -15.45 16.06 2.58
C PRO A 65 -16.25 16.20 3.90
N GLY A 66 -15.89 17.19 4.72
CA GLY A 66 -16.54 17.45 5.99
C GLY A 66 -16.17 16.52 7.16
N GLU A 67 -15.29 15.56 6.95
CA GLU A 67 -14.74 14.71 8.02
C GLU A 67 -13.68 15.50 8.82
N SER A 68 -13.71 15.42 10.16
CA SER A 68 -12.65 16.02 10.96
C SER A 68 -11.32 15.28 10.77
N VAL A 69 -10.21 15.95 10.99
CA VAL A 69 -8.87 15.38 10.89
C VAL A 69 -8.71 14.24 11.90
N GLU A 70 -9.23 14.42 13.10
CA GLU A 70 -9.16 13.43 14.19
C GLU A 70 -9.91 12.15 13.82
N ALA A 71 -11.16 12.27 13.33
CA ALA A 71 -11.94 11.10 12.90
C ALA A 71 -11.30 10.39 11.72
N TYR A 72 -10.72 11.14 10.79
CA TYR A 72 -9.95 10.58 9.67
C TYR A 72 -8.71 9.82 10.15
N HIS A 73 -7.93 10.41 11.06
CA HIS A 73 -6.73 9.77 11.61
C HIS A 73 -7.06 8.48 12.37
N GLU A 74 -8.10 8.50 13.21
CA GLU A 74 -8.55 7.32 13.95
C GLU A 74 -8.96 6.19 12.99
N MET A 75 -9.79 6.48 11.99
CA MET A 75 -10.25 5.52 10.99
C MET A 75 -9.09 4.95 10.18
N LEU A 76 -8.20 5.81 9.68
CA LEU A 76 -7.07 5.39 8.86
C LEU A 76 -6.06 4.56 9.66
N SER A 77 -5.75 5.00 10.88
CA SER A 77 -4.85 4.27 11.78
C SER A 77 -5.38 2.87 12.08
N ALA A 78 -6.67 2.73 12.40
CA ALA A 78 -7.28 1.44 12.69
C ALA A 78 -7.21 0.47 11.48
N ASP A 79 -7.54 0.97 10.27
CA ASP A 79 -7.48 0.16 9.05
C ASP A 79 -6.06 -0.29 8.72
N LEU A 80 -5.11 0.65 8.76
CA LEU A 80 -3.71 0.35 8.43
C LEU A 80 -3.06 -0.57 9.46
N THR A 81 -3.31 -0.37 10.75
CA THR A 81 -2.78 -1.23 11.82
C THR A 81 -3.28 -2.65 11.64
N LYS A 82 -4.59 -2.83 11.40
CA LYS A 82 -5.16 -4.14 11.14
C LYS A 82 -4.47 -4.86 9.98
N ASN A 83 -4.21 -4.15 8.89
CA ASN A 83 -3.52 -4.74 7.74
C ASN A 83 -2.03 -5.03 8.03
N GLN A 84 -1.34 -4.14 8.75
CA GLN A 84 0.05 -4.34 9.20
C GLN A 84 0.20 -5.65 9.99
N GLU A 85 -0.69 -5.88 10.96
CA GLU A 85 -0.68 -7.06 11.81
C GLU A 85 -0.93 -8.35 11.01
N LYS A 86 -1.89 -8.33 10.09
CA LYS A 86 -2.20 -9.47 9.21
C LYS A 86 -1.02 -9.83 8.31
N ILE A 87 -0.43 -8.83 7.65
CA ILE A 87 0.72 -9.03 6.78
C ILE A 87 1.92 -9.53 7.60
N ALA A 88 2.21 -8.91 8.75
CA ALA A 88 3.32 -9.31 9.61
C ALA A 88 3.16 -10.75 10.12
N SER A 89 1.95 -11.14 10.50
CA SER A 89 1.63 -12.51 10.94
C SER A 89 1.88 -13.53 9.83
N ALA A 90 1.50 -13.22 8.58
CA ALA A 90 1.65 -14.14 7.46
C ALA A 90 3.08 -14.16 6.90
N SER A 91 3.72 -12.99 6.73
CA SER A 91 5.02 -12.88 6.07
C SER A 91 6.22 -13.00 7.02
N GLY A 92 6.01 -12.84 8.32
CA GLY A 92 7.07 -12.75 9.33
C GLY A 92 7.78 -11.38 9.36
N SER A 93 7.30 -10.38 8.64
CA SER A 93 7.92 -9.05 8.56
C SER A 93 6.88 -7.93 8.54
N VAL A 94 7.12 -6.88 9.29
CA VAL A 94 6.26 -5.68 9.30
C VAL A 94 6.44 -4.90 8.00
N PRO A 95 5.37 -4.57 7.26
CA PRO A 95 5.46 -3.73 6.07
C PRO A 95 6.02 -2.34 6.36
N LEU A 96 6.91 -1.86 5.51
CA LEU A 96 7.48 -0.51 5.60
C LEU A 96 6.93 0.42 4.52
N LEU A 97 6.33 -0.14 3.47
CA LEU A 97 5.80 0.60 2.33
C LEU A 97 4.29 0.63 2.36
N PHE A 98 3.71 1.79 2.10
CA PHE A 98 2.30 2.00 1.82
C PHE A 98 2.08 2.37 0.35
N ALA A 99 1.21 1.64 -0.34
CA ALA A 99 0.75 2.04 -1.66
C ALA A 99 -0.64 2.67 -1.53
N TRP A 100 -0.81 3.89 -2.06
CA TRP A 100 -2.08 4.59 -2.01
C TRP A 100 -3.12 3.92 -2.92
N PRO A 101 -4.31 3.55 -2.39
CA PRO A 101 -5.42 3.09 -3.21
C PRO A 101 -5.74 4.08 -4.33
N TYR A 102 -5.94 3.57 -5.54
CA TYR A 102 -6.13 4.39 -6.75
C TYR A 102 -4.99 5.39 -7.05
N GLY A 103 -3.84 5.24 -6.37
CA GLY A 103 -2.74 6.19 -6.43
C GLY A 103 -3.07 7.59 -5.88
N ALA A 104 -4.19 7.73 -5.18
CA ALA A 104 -4.72 9.02 -4.72
C ALA A 104 -4.02 9.47 -3.44
N TYR A 105 -2.85 10.10 -3.59
CA TYR A 105 -2.11 10.71 -2.48
C TYR A 105 -2.71 12.09 -2.13
N PRO A 106 -3.09 12.35 -0.85
CA PRO A 106 -3.64 13.62 -0.43
C PRO A 106 -2.62 14.76 -0.52
N GLN A 107 -3.03 15.90 -1.09
CA GLN A 107 -2.15 17.06 -1.26
C GLN A 107 -1.82 17.77 0.06
N ASP A 108 -2.69 17.68 1.05
CA ASP A 108 -2.55 18.28 2.38
C ASP A 108 -1.59 17.50 3.30
N LYS A 109 -1.18 16.30 2.89
CA LYS A 109 -0.28 15.41 3.64
C LYS A 109 -0.74 15.03 5.06
N ASN A 110 -1.99 15.25 5.41
CA ASN A 110 -2.54 14.93 6.75
C ASN A 110 -2.34 13.45 7.10
N ALA A 111 -2.40 12.58 6.12
CA ALA A 111 -2.21 11.14 6.31
C ALA A 111 -0.77 10.72 6.62
N ASP A 112 0.24 11.51 6.25
CA ASP A 112 1.64 11.13 6.45
C ASP A 112 1.98 10.93 7.94
N THR A 113 1.32 11.68 8.84
CA THR A 113 1.46 11.48 10.28
C THR A 113 0.95 10.10 10.69
N VAL A 114 -0.24 9.72 10.21
CA VAL A 114 -0.82 8.40 10.49
C VAL A 114 0.08 7.29 9.96
N LEU A 115 0.61 7.43 8.73
CA LEU A 115 1.53 6.44 8.17
C LEU A 115 2.76 6.24 9.06
N LYS A 116 3.33 7.32 9.58
CA LYS A 116 4.48 7.28 10.50
C LYS A 116 4.15 6.59 11.81
N ASP A 117 3.00 6.94 12.40
CA ASP A 117 2.55 6.43 13.69
C ASP A 117 2.29 4.92 13.64
N VAL A 118 1.77 4.40 12.54
CA VAL A 118 1.60 2.95 12.33
C VAL A 118 2.89 2.25 11.85
N GLY A 119 4.01 2.95 11.77
CA GLY A 119 5.33 2.38 11.49
C GLY A 119 5.70 2.28 10.01
N LEU A 120 4.88 2.76 9.08
CA LEU A 120 5.20 2.85 7.66
C LEU A 120 6.29 3.91 7.44
N LYS A 121 7.28 3.61 6.62
CA LYS A 121 8.46 4.45 6.40
C LYS A 121 8.45 5.19 5.07
N MET A 122 7.61 4.74 4.15
CA MET A 122 7.48 5.34 2.82
C MET A 122 6.10 5.10 2.24
N SER A 123 5.70 5.97 1.31
CA SER A 123 4.48 5.74 0.54
C SER A 123 4.68 6.04 -0.95
N VAL A 124 3.92 5.33 -1.79
CA VAL A 124 3.94 5.48 -3.25
C VAL A 124 2.55 5.75 -3.78
N ASN A 125 2.47 6.60 -4.78
CA ASN A 125 1.25 6.90 -5.54
C ASN A 125 1.34 6.33 -6.97
N SER A 126 0.42 6.66 -7.86
CA SER A 126 0.44 6.25 -9.27
C SER A 126 0.74 7.39 -10.23
N TYR A 127 1.11 8.56 -9.73
CA TYR A 127 1.51 9.68 -10.58
C TYR A 127 2.89 9.39 -11.17
N GLN A 128 2.98 9.44 -12.50
CA GLN A 128 4.23 9.19 -13.23
C GLN A 128 5.10 10.43 -13.21
N HIS A 129 5.97 10.52 -12.24
CA HIS A 129 6.96 11.59 -12.14
C HIS A 129 8.17 11.12 -11.34
N THR A 130 9.30 11.73 -11.60
CA THR A 130 10.51 11.54 -10.80
C THR A 130 10.35 12.24 -9.45
N SER A 131 10.61 11.52 -8.37
CA SER A 131 10.56 12.05 -7.02
C SER A 131 11.97 12.33 -6.52
N ALA A 132 12.21 13.53 -6.00
CA ALA A 132 13.45 13.86 -5.32
C ALA A 132 13.43 13.27 -3.92
N VAL A 133 14.44 12.44 -3.60
CA VAL A 133 14.65 11.90 -2.26
C VAL A 133 15.87 12.63 -1.67
N GLU A 134 15.67 13.24 -0.50
CA GLU A 134 16.69 14.04 0.19
C GLU A 134 17.35 13.21 1.29
N GLN A 135 18.68 13.12 1.26
CA GLN A 135 19.44 12.43 2.30
C GLN A 135 19.24 13.13 3.66
N GLY A 136 18.87 12.36 4.69
CA GLY A 136 18.60 12.88 6.02
C GLY A 136 17.20 13.46 6.22
N ASN A 137 16.36 13.51 5.18
CA ASN A 137 14.97 13.94 5.26
C ASN A 137 14.01 12.77 5.02
N PRO A 138 13.56 12.05 6.06
CA PRO A 138 12.64 10.92 5.88
C PRO A 138 11.27 11.33 5.33
N ASN A 139 10.88 12.60 5.44
CA ASN A 139 9.62 13.08 4.88
C ASN A 139 9.60 13.03 3.35
N SER A 140 10.75 13.08 2.71
CA SER A 140 10.85 12.95 1.24
C SER A 140 10.50 11.56 0.72
N LEU A 141 10.29 10.58 1.58
CA LEU A 141 9.89 9.21 1.23
C LEU A 141 8.36 9.02 1.13
N TYR A 142 7.57 10.05 1.41
CA TYR A 142 6.11 9.94 1.33
C TYR A 142 5.57 10.56 0.04
N GLY A 143 4.65 9.84 -0.61
CA GLY A 143 4.03 10.28 -1.85
C GLY A 143 4.91 10.11 -3.10
N LEU A 144 5.85 9.17 -3.09
CA LEU A 144 6.73 8.90 -4.24
C LEU A 144 5.93 8.49 -5.48
N GLY A 145 6.30 9.05 -6.63
CA GLY A 145 5.74 8.66 -7.92
C GLY A 145 6.16 7.26 -8.34
N ARG A 146 5.34 6.62 -9.17
CA ARG A 146 5.63 5.33 -9.78
C ARG A 146 5.42 5.38 -11.27
N TYR A 147 6.34 4.80 -12.02
CA TYR A 147 6.17 4.59 -13.45
C TYR A 147 5.49 3.24 -13.73
N LEU A 148 4.44 3.27 -14.53
CA LEU A 148 3.82 2.06 -15.05
C LEU A 148 4.71 1.46 -16.14
N ARG A 149 5.29 0.30 -15.87
CA ARG A 149 6.12 -0.40 -16.85
C ARG A 149 5.21 -1.21 -17.79
N THR A 150 4.90 -0.63 -18.92
CA THR A 150 4.22 -1.33 -20.03
C THR A 150 5.26 -2.05 -20.92
N PRO A 151 4.86 -3.00 -21.78
CA PRO A 151 5.77 -3.63 -22.73
C PRO A 151 6.49 -2.65 -23.66
N SER A 152 5.90 -1.47 -23.90
CA SER A 152 6.50 -0.38 -24.71
C SER A 152 7.36 0.58 -23.91
N PHE A 153 7.48 0.42 -22.59
CA PHE A 153 8.27 1.30 -21.74
C PHE A 153 9.75 0.97 -21.85
N SER A 154 10.55 1.90 -22.35
CA SER A 154 12.02 1.76 -22.41
C SER A 154 12.69 2.45 -21.21
N LEU A 155 13.94 2.02 -20.89
CA LEU A 155 14.75 2.69 -19.86
C LEU A 155 15.16 4.12 -20.26
N GLU A 156 15.16 4.43 -21.55
CA GLU A 156 15.45 5.77 -22.07
C GLU A 156 14.39 6.77 -21.63
N THR A 157 13.13 6.35 -21.50
CA THR A 157 12.02 7.17 -21.01
C THR A 157 12.18 7.62 -19.53
N LEU A 158 13.10 7.01 -18.78
CA LEU A 158 13.39 7.40 -17.40
C LEU A 158 14.48 8.49 -17.27
N GLN A 159 15.13 8.84 -18.38
CA GLN A 159 16.26 9.77 -18.37
C GLN A 159 15.87 11.20 -18.81
N GLU A 160 14.63 11.41 -19.22
CA GLU A 160 14.02 12.71 -19.53
C GLU A 160 13.26 13.27 -18.31
#